data_949293ee9c82b7a1e7485750f6b4be86
#
_entry.id   949293ee9c82b7a1e7485750f6b4be86
#
_cell.length_a   1.000
_cell.length_b   1.000
_cell.length_c   1.000
_cell.angle_alpha   90.00
_cell.angle_beta   90.00
_cell.angle_gamma   90.00
#
_symmetry.space_group_name_H-M   'P 1'
#
loop_
_entity.id
_entity.type
_entity.pdbx_description
1 polymer ?
#
loop_
_entity_poly.entity_id
_entity_poly.type
_entity_poly.pdbx_seq_one_letter_code
_entity_poly.pdbx_strand_id
1 'polypeptide(L)'
;MRRFIFIVFFGFVIMSCKDVTIVDNNNQFKTGTFEIPAGKNFVKETIIRKDSIQISKYGDHIDTLSIKWKSNFFYTLKYINPKNELQKDPMFVQINKVRKDSYDFTVKVGFSNFSTKGTIYKIK
;
A
#
# COMPACT_ATOMS: atom_id res chain seq x y z
N MET A 1 44.62 -47.64 -21.62
CA MET A 1 43.62 -46.70 -21.98
C MET A 1 42.82 -46.25 -20.79
N ARG A 2 42.89 -45.01 -20.47
CA ARG A 2 42.15 -44.48 -19.36
C ARG A 2 40.95 -43.71 -19.84
N ARG A 3 39.83 -44.14 -19.38
CA ARG A 3 38.62 -43.38 -19.57
C ARG A 3 38.37 -42.58 -18.32
N PHE A 4 38.49 -41.28 -18.44
CA PHE A 4 38.06 -40.40 -17.41
C PHE A 4 36.59 -40.11 -17.63
N ILE A 5 35.81 -40.63 -16.74
CA ILE A 5 34.41 -40.26 -16.68
C ILE A 5 34.39 -39.01 -15.81
N PHE A 6 34.32 -37.87 -16.43
CA PHE A 6 33.99 -36.65 -15.73
C PHE A 6 32.52 -36.64 -15.46
N ILE A 7 32.16 -37.06 -14.29
CA ILE A 7 30.84 -36.79 -13.78
C ILE A 7 30.87 -35.32 -13.37
N VAL A 8 30.49 -34.47 -14.27
CA VAL A 8 30.20 -33.07 -13.91
C VAL A 8 28.92 -33.14 -13.12
N PHE A 9 29.07 -33.17 -11.81
CA PHE A 9 27.96 -32.91 -10.92
C PHE A 9 27.58 -31.46 -11.09
N PHE A 10 26.66 -31.18 -11.96
CA PHE A 10 26.03 -29.90 -12.00
C PHE A 10 25.15 -29.82 -10.76
N GLY A 11 25.70 -29.26 -9.70
CA GLY A 11 24.91 -28.83 -8.58
C GLY A 11 23.93 -27.78 -9.07
N PHE A 12 22.71 -28.20 -9.26
CA PHE A 12 21.61 -27.28 -9.42
C PHE A 12 21.50 -26.53 -8.10
N VAL A 13 22.13 -25.37 -8.05
CA VAL A 13 21.80 -24.40 -7.02
C VAL A 13 20.42 -23.89 -7.38
N ILE A 14 19.42 -24.53 -6.81
CA ILE A 14 18.09 -23.99 -6.85
C ILE A 14 18.14 -22.75 -5.97
N MET A 15 18.41 -21.64 -6.58
CA MET A 15 18.11 -20.37 -5.96
C MET A 15 16.59 -20.28 -5.85
N SER A 16 16.06 -20.74 -4.75
CA SER A 16 14.73 -20.37 -4.40
C SER A 16 14.79 -18.88 -4.03
N CYS A 17 14.56 -18.04 -4.99
CA CYS A 17 14.09 -16.73 -4.68
C CYS A 17 12.81 -16.91 -3.90
N LYS A 18 12.89 -16.69 -2.59
CA LYS A 18 11.69 -16.40 -1.85
C LYS A 18 11.29 -15.01 -2.28
N ASP A 19 10.70 -14.93 -3.43
CA ASP A 19 9.90 -13.79 -3.74
C ASP A 19 8.90 -13.68 -2.64
N VAL A 20 8.84 -12.49 -2.06
CA VAL A 20 7.75 -12.13 -1.21
C VAL A 20 6.51 -12.48 -2.02
N THR A 21 5.88 -13.56 -1.65
CA THR A 21 4.69 -14.01 -2.33
C THR A 21 3.72 -12.87 -2.19
N ILE A 22 3.40 -12.24 -3.29
CA ILE A 22 2.25 -11.37 -3.37
C ILE A 22 1.10 -12.27 -2.98
N VAL A 23 0.63 -12.11 -1.75
CA VAL A 23 -0.52 -12.86 -1.30
C VAL A 23 -1.65 -12.39 -2.18
N ASP A 24 -2.18 -13.26 -3.00
CA ASP A 24 -3.26 -12.95 -3.94
C ASP A 24 -4.50 -12.41 -3.25
N ASN A 25 -4.50 -12.40 -1.94
CA ASN A 25 -5.63 -11.99 -1.14
C ASN A 25 -5.27 -10.73 -0.32
N ASN A 26 -5.18 -9.60 -1.01
CA ASN A 26 -4.97 -8.30 -0.37
C ASN A 26 -6.21 -7.75 0.35
N ASN A 27 -7.20 -8.58 0.61
CA ASN A 27 -8.36 -8.16 1.38
C ASN A 27 -8.00 -7.68 2.78
N GLN A 28 -6.84 -8.08 3.28
CA GLN A 28 -6.37 -7.63 4.58
C GLN A 28 -6.21 -6.10 4.68
N PHE A 29 -5.98 -5.42 3.55
CA PHE A 29 -5.81 -3.97 3.55
C PHE A 29 -7.11 -3.22 3.24
N LYS A 30 -8.18 -3.93 2.89
CA LYS A 30 -9.46 -3.32 2.55
C LYS A 30 -10.30 -2.95 3.77
N THR A 31 -10.06 -3.60 4.88
CA THR A 31 -10.73 -3.34 6.15
C THR A 31 -9.73 -3.38 7.30
N GLY A 32 -10.05 -2.67 8.37
CA GLY A 32 -9.26 -2.68 9.58
C GLY A 32 -8.78 -1.29 9.99
N THR A 33 -7.85 -1.28 10.92
CA THR A 33 -7.22 -0.06 11.44
C THR A 33 -5.77 -0.02 11.00
N PHE A 34 -5.36 1.14 10.52
CA PHE A 34 -4.04 1.35 9.93
C PHE A 34 -3.43 2.62 10.50
N GLU A 35 -2.13 2.74 10.33
CA GLU A 35 -1.37 3.89 10.79
C GLU A 35 -0.36 4.32 9.74
N ILE A 36 -0.30 5.64 9.51
CA ILE A 36 0.83 6.27 8.83
C ILE A 36 1.63 6.98 9.91
N PRO A 37 2.88 6.57 10.17
CA PRO A 37 3.67 7.19 11.22
C PRO A 37 3.93 8.66 10.96
N ALA A 38 4.12 9.43 12.03
CA ALA A 38 4.52 10.82 11.91
C ALA A 38 5.85 10.94 11.17
N GLY A 39 5.94 11.91 10.30
CA GLY A 39 7.15 12.24 9.58
C GLY A 39 7.68 13.61 9.97
N LYS A 40 8.67 14.07 9.24
CA LYS A 40 9.35 15.33 9.52
C LYS A 40 8.40 16.55 9.42
N ASN A 41 7.45 16.51 8.49
CA ASN A 41 6.55 17.61 8.19
C ASN A 41 5.07 17.25 8.33
N PHE A 42 4.75 16.12 8.92
CA PHE A 42 3.37 15.69 9.08
C PHE A 42 3.19 14.87 10.35
N VAL A 43 1.98 14.95 10.89
CA VAL A 43 1.59 14.22 12.10
C VAL A 43 1.18 12.80 11.75
N LYS A 44 1.19 11.95 12.76
CA LYS A 44 0.67 10.59 12.65
C LYS A 44 -0.78 10.60 12.19
N GLU A 45 -1.11 9.71 11.26
CA GLU A 45 -2.47 9.51 10.78
C GLU A 45 -2.95 8.12 11.15
N THR A 46 -4.14 8.05 11.73
CA THR A 46 -4.82 6.77 11.97
C THR A 46 -5.94 6.62 10.97
N ILE A 47 -5.99 5.47 10.32
CA ILE A 47 -6.93 5.18 9.25
C ILE A 47 -7.80 4.01 9.68
N ILE A 48 -9.12 4.18 9.56
CA ILE A 48 -10.08 3.10 9.79
C ILE A 48 -10.82 2.85 8.48
N ARG A 49 -10.76 1.63 7.99
CA ARG A 49 -11.45 1.21 6.77
C ARG A 49 -12.55 0.22 7.09
N LYS A 50 -13.73 0.51 6.65
CA LYS A 50 -14.90 -0.34 6.83
C LYS A 50 -15.84 -0.16 5.66
N ASP A 51 -16.17 -1.26 4.99
CA ASP A 51 -16.98 -1.24 3.78
C ASP A 51 -16.32 -0.34 2.72
N SER A 52 -17.02 0.61 2.17
CA SER A 52 -16.49 1.53 1.16
C SER A 52 -16.10 2.89 1.74
N ILE A 53 -15.81 2.93 3.03
CA ILE A 53 -15.52 4.17 3.77
C ILE A 53 -14.15 4.09 4.43
N GLN A 54 -13.42 5.19 4.36
CA GLN A 54 -12.21 5.40 5.12
C GLN A 54 -12.36 6.61 6.03
N ILE A 55 -12.02 6.43 7.28
CA ILE A 55 -11.96 7.52 8.26
C ILE A 55 -10.50 7.79 8.55
N SER A 56 -10.07 9.03 8.31
CA SER A 56 -8.70 9.48 8.56
C SER A 56 -8.68 10.43 9.74
N LYS A 57 -7.86 10.12 10.74
CA LYS A 57 -7.70 10.93 11.95
C LYS A 57 -6.26 11.40 12.04
N TYR A 58 -6.06 12.71 12.04
CA TYR A 58 -4.75 13.31 12.19
C TYR A 58 -4.85 14.61 12.98
N GLY A 59 -4.06 14.74 14.05
CA GLY A 59 -4.23 15.86 14.98
C GLY A 59 -5.66 15.89 15.52
N ASP A 60 -6.30 17.05 15.44
CA ASP A 60 -7.70 17.24 15.82
C ASP A 60 -8.67 17.08 14.65
N HIS A 61 -8.17 16.65 13.50
CA HIS A 61 -8.96 16.53 12.29
C HIS A 61 -9.45 15.09 12.10
N ILE A 62 -10.70 14.99 11.67
CA ILE A 62 -11.32 13.72 11.28
C ILE A 62 -11.96 13.95 9.92
N ASP A 63 -11.51 13.19 8.93
CA ASP A 63 -12.06 13.22 7.58
C ASP A 63 -12.68 11.87 7.23
N THR A 64 -13.81 11.92 6.56
CA THR A 64 -14.47 10.72 6.03
C THR A 64 -14.37 10.74 4.51
N LEU A 65 -13.86 9.65 3.96
CA LEU A 65 -13.64 9.49 2.54
C LEU A 65 -14.34 8.23 2.04
N SER A 66 -14.77 8.27 0.80
CA SER A 66 -15.12 7.04 0.11
C SER A 66 -13.83 6.40 -0.40
N ILE A 67 -13.76 5.08 -0.36
CA ILE A 67 -12.64 4.32 -0.90
C ILE A 67 -13.19 3.34 -1.94
N LYS A 68 -12.60 3.36 -3.13
CA LYS A 68 -12.99 2.47 -4.21
C LYS A 68 -11.78 1.75 -4.75
N TRP A 69 -11.75 0.45 -4.58
CA TRP A 69 -10.67 -0.40 -5.08
C TRP A 69 -10.91 -0.74 -6.55
N LYS A 70 -9.93 -0.42 -7.38
CA LYS A 70 -9.93 -0.83 -8.79
C LYS A 70 -9.24 -2.16 -8.99
N SER A 71 -8.27 -2.46 -8.15
CA SER A 71 -7.55 -3.71 -8.10
C SER A 71 -7.02 -3.90 -6.68
N ASN A 72 -6.30 -4.98 -6.42
CA ASN A 72 -5.66 -5.17 -5.12
C ASN A 72 -4.51 -4.19 -4.86
N PHE A 73 -4.10 -3.42 -5.87
CA PHE A 73 -2.95 -2.52 -5.78
C PHE A 73 -3.27 -1.07 -6.12
N PHE A 74 -4.53 -0.77 -6.35
CA PHE A 74 -4.93 0.58 -6.73
C PHE A 74 -6.31 0.93 -6.18
N TYR A 75 -6.40 2.06 -5.49
CA TYR A 75 -7.68 2.56 -4.99
C TYR A 75 -7.78 4.08 -5.13
N THR A 76 -9.01 4.56 -5.14
CA THR A 76 -9.33 5.99 -5.22
C THR A 76 -10.02 6.41 -3.94
N LEU A 77 -9.57 7.54 -3.38
CA LEU A 77 -10.18 8.18 -2.22
C LEU A 77 -10.84 9.47 -2.64
N LYS A 78 -12.04 9.70 -2.12
CA LYS A 78 -12.77 10.96 -2.32
C LYS A 78 -13.32 11.43 -0.99
N TYR A 79 -13.11 12.70 -0.66
CA TYR A 79 -13.74 13.30 0.51
C TYR A 79 -15.25 13.31 0.33
N ILE A 80 -15.99 12.85 1.33
CA ILE A 80 -17.47 12.85 1.29
C ILE A 80 -17.98 14.28 1.49
N ASN A 81 -17.33 15.04 2.40
CA ASN A 81 -17.66 16.43 2.65
C ASN A 81 -16.41 17.30 2.46
N PRO A 82 -16.09 17.65 1.20
CA PRO A 82 -14.94 18.51 0.94
C PRO A 82 -15.07 19.87 1.65
N LYS A 83 -14.02 20.29 2.35
CA LYS A 83 -13.98 21.55 3.09
C LYS A 83 -13.32 22.68 2.31
N ASN A 84 -12.62 22.36 1.22
CA ASN A 84 -11.94 23.31 0.36
C ASN A 84 -11.83 22.78 -1.05
N GLU A 85 -11.31 23.59 -1.96
CA GLU A 85 -11.20 23.20 -3.38
C GLU A 85 -10.29 22.01 -3.61
N LEU A 86 -9.19 21.91 -2.85
CA LEU A 86 -8.26 20.80 -3.00
C LEU A 86 -8.91 19.45 -2.63
N GLN A 87 -9.77 19.44 -1.62
CA GLN A 87 -10.46 18.25 -1.18
C GLN A 87 -11.55 17.77 -2.16
N LYS A 88 -11.90 18.57 -3.14
CA LYS A 88 -12.87 18.17 -4.18
C LYS A 88 -12.25 17.21 -5.20
N ASP A 89 -10.92 17.20 -5.29
CA ASP A 89 -10.23 16.31 -6.23
C ASP A 89 -10.05 14.92 -5.64
N PRO A 90 -10.20 13.89 -6.46
CA PRO A 90 -9.93 12.53 -6.00
C PRO A 90 -8.45 12.31 -5.74
N MET A 91 -8.15 11.42 -4.82
CA MET A 91 -6.79 10.96 -4.58
C MET A 91 -6.62 9.56 -5.17
N PHE A 92 -5.63 9.39 -6.02
CA PHE A 92 -5.31 8.12 -6.64
C PHE A 92 -4.13 7.50 -5.89
N VAL A 93 -4.35 6.32 -5.33
CA VAL A 93 -3.36 5.66 -4.52
C VAL A 93 -2.93 4.36 -5.19
N GLN A 94 -1.63 4.25 -5.44
CA GLN A 94 -1.04 3.03 -5.94
C GLN A 94 -0.20 2.36 -4.86
N ILE A 95 -0.40 1.07 -4.69
CA ILE A 95 0.41 0.24 -3.79
C ILE A 95 1.61 -0.25 -4.58
N ASN A 96 2.81 0.12 -4.12
CA ASN A 96 4.05 -0.19 -4.82
C ASN A 96 4.72 -1.46 -4.28
N LYS A 97 4.57 -1.71 -2.98
CA LYS A 97 5.19 -2.85 -2.32
C LYS A 97 4.31 -3.30 -1.16
N VAL A 98 4.08 -4.60 -1.08
CA VAL A 98 3.28 -5.21 0.00
C VAL A 98 4.20 -6.03 0.88
N ARG A 99 4.05 -5.87 2.19
CA ARG A 99 4.67 -6.69 3.23
C ARG A 99 3.56 -7.40 4.01
N LYS A 100 3.93 -8.15 5.02
CA LYS A 100 2.96 -8.90 5.84
C LYS A 100 1.87 -7.99 6.42
N ASP A 101 2.26 -6.90 7.06
CA ASP A 101 1.34 -6.00 7.77
C ASP A 101 1.45 -4.54 7.32
N SER A 102 2.04 -4.29 6.16
CA SER A 102 2.22 -2.94 5.66
C SER A 102 2.31 -2.89 4.15
N TYR A 103 2.16 -1.71 3.59
CA TYR A 103 2.45 -1.48 2.19
C TYR A 103 2.98 -0.07 1.96
N ASP A 104 3.82 0.04 0.95
CA ASP A 104 4.27 1.33 0.44
C ASP A 104 3.32 1.82 -0.63
N PHE A 105 3.03 3.10 -0.61
CA PHE A 105 2.11 3.69 -1.56
C PHE A 105 2.65 4.97 -2.18
N THR A 106 2.10 5.30 -3.33
CA THR A 106 2.23 6.59 -3.97
C THR A 106 0.83 7.17 -4.12
N VAL A 107 0.62 8.38 -3.63
CA VAL A 107 -0.66 9.09 -3.76
C VAL A 107 -0.50 10.29 -4.66
N LYS A 108 -1.48 10.50 -5.51
CA LYS A 108 -1.55 11.62 -6.42
C LYS A 108 -2.93 12.27 -6.31
N VAL A 109 -2.96 13.59 -6.15
CA VAL A 109 -4.22 14.32 -6.02
C VAL A 109 -4.65 14.83 -7.38
N GLY A 110 -5.83 14.39 -7.83
CA GLY A 110 -6.41 14.81 -9.10
C GLY A 110 -5.46 14.62 -10.27
N PHE A 111 -5.39 15.62 -11.12
CA PHE A 111 -4.52 15.62 -12.28
C PHE A 111 -3.18 16.34 -12.03
N SER A 112 -2.84 16.59 -10.79
CA SER A 112 -1.59 17.23 -10.45
C SER A 112 -0.40 16.34 -10.80
N ASN A 113 0.75 16.96 -11.06
CA ASN A 113 2.00 16.23 -11.30
C ASN A 113 2.72 15.88 -10.00
N PHE A 114 2.18 16.32 -8.86
CA PHE A 114 2.76 16.03 -7.57
C PHE A 114 2.30 14.68 -7.07
N SER A 115 3.24 13.90 -6.58
CA SER A 115 2.97 12.66 -5.90
C SER A 115 3.69 12.63 -4.57
N THR A 116 3.06 11.96 -3.60
CA THR A 116 3.63 11.75 -2.28
C THR A 116 3.73 10.25 -2.03
N LYS A 117 4.83 9.83 -1.44
CA LYS A 117 5.05 8.43 -1.07
C LYS A 117 4.99 8.26 0.43
N GLY A 118 4.54 7.12 0.86
CA GLY A 118 4.50 6.78 2.27
C GLY A 118 4.35 5.29 2.48
N THR A 119 4.23 4.92 3.75
CA THR A 119 4.01 3.55 4.16
C THR A 119 2.84 3.51 5.14
N ILE A 120 1.94 2.56 4.91
CA ILE A 120 0.80 2.31 5.79
C ILE A 120 1.02 0.99 6.49
N TYR A 121 0.87 1.00 7.82
CA TYR A 121 0.97 -0.18 8.66
C TYR A 121 -0.41 -0.61 9.15
N LYS A 122 -0.70 -1.89 9.06
CA LYS A 122 -1.93 -2.44 9.62
C LYS A 122 -1.75 -2.69 11.11
N ILE A 123 -2.66 -2.13 11.92
CA ILE A 123 -2.63 -2.28 13.38
C ILE A 123 -3.53 -3.43 13.81
N LYS A 124 -4.69 -3.55 13.21
CA LYS A 124 -5.63 -4.64 13.50
C LYS A 124 -6.79 -4.75 12.49
#